data_0d062a16b7c38870f9d07b83b0f3748c
#
_entry.id   0d062a16b7c38870f9d07b83b0f3748c
#
_cell.length_a   1.000
_cell.length_b   1.000
_cell.length_c   1.000
_cell.angle_alpha   90.00
_cell.angle_beta   90.00
_cell.angle_gamma   90.00
#
_symmetry.space_group_name_H-M   'P 1'
#
loop_
_entity.id
_entity.type
_entity.pdbx_description
1 polymer ?
#
loop_
_entity_poly.entity_id
_entity_poly.type
_entity_poly.pdbx_seq_one_letter_code
_entity_poly.pdbx_strand_id
1 'polypeptide(L)'
;KTGIRAESIGSSMGPLMNTISNFSFVVVTVFGAYFALEGWITVGVISAFTIYSKQFTRPINEMAQLYGQVETALAGAERIFAVLDEQGERQEGREVPETVKGEIEFCHVNFSYVPEKRVIDDFSLKIGAGRKIALVGATGSGKTTIVNLLMRFYEIDAGKILLDGQDIRTYAPGSLRKLVGIVLQDTVLFSDTVRY
;
A
#
# COMPACT_ATOMS: atom_id res chain seq x y z
N LYS A 1 -14.69 10.15 -5.28
CA LYS A 1 -15.99 10.82 -4.93
C LYS A 1 -16.49 10.44 -3.52
N THR A 2 -16.20 9.23 -3.02
CA THR A 2 -16.58 8.78 -1.66
C THR A 2 -15.75 9.46 -0.56
N GLY A 3 -14.46 9.70 -0.76
CA GLY A 3 -13.59 10.36 0.22
C GLY A 3 -13.99 11.80 0.53
N ILE A 4 -14.36 12.58 -0.50
CA ILE A 4 -14.79 13.98 -0.34
C ILE A 4 -16.10 14.07 0.47
N ARG A 5 -16.99 13.11 0.31
CA ARG A 5 -18.25 13.06 1.09
C ARG A 5 -18.02 12.71 2.57
N ALA A 6 -17.12 11.77 2.84
CA ALA A 6 -16.77 11.41 4.23
C ALA A 6 -16.09 12.59 4.94
N GLU A 7 -15.19 13.29 4.27
CA GLU A 7 -14.47 14.43 4.81
C GLU A 7 -15.40 15.65 5.01
N SER A 8 -16.37 15.88 4.11
CA SER A 8 -17.36 16.96 4.27
C SER A 8 -18.34 16.69 5.40
N ILE A 9 -18.72 15.44 5.66
CA ILE A 9 -19.57 15.08 6.82
C ILE A 9 -18.78 15.25 8.11
N GLY A 10 -17.55 14.79 8.17
CA GLY A 10 -16.68 14.94 9.35
C GLY A 10 -16.41 16.41 9.70
N SER A 11 -16.12 17.24 8.71
CA SER A 11 -15.85 18.67 8.92
C SER A 11 -17.10 19.48 9.31
N SER A 12 -18.30 19.01 8.95
CA SER A 12 -19.58 19.65 9.32
C SER A 12 -20.02 19.36 10.76
N MET A 13 -19.48 18.32 11.37
CA MET A 13 -19.85 17.89 12.72
C MET A 13 -19.52 18.95 13.79
N GLY A 14 -18.33 19.59 13.66
CA GLY A 14 -17.88 20.64 14.58
C GLY A 14 -18.81 21.86 14.63
N PRO A 15 -19.10 22.51 13.49
CA PRO A 15 -20.05 23.62 13.41
C PRO A 15 -21.46 23.26 13.90
N LEU A 16 -21.91 22.04 13.58
CA LEU A 16 -23.26 21.58 13.98
C LEU A 16 -23.37 21.42 15.50
N MET A 17 -22.37 20.83 16.13
CA MET A 17 -22.31 20.68 17.59
C MET A 17 -22.17 22.03 18.29
N ASN A 18 -21.45 22.96 17.70
CA ASN A 18 -21.35 24.33 18.25
C ASN A 18 -22.71 25.05 18.22
N THR A 19 -23.48 24.87 17.14
CA THR A 19 -24.84 25.42 17.03
C THR A 19 -25.77 24.82 18.05
N ILE A 20 -25.76 23.50 18.27
CA ILE A 20 -26.53 22.79 19.27
C ILE A 20 -26.17 23.28 20.67
N SER A 21 -24.88 23.43 20.96
CA SER A 21 -24.40 23.94 22.25
C SER A 21 -24.86 25.37 22.53
N ASN A 22 -24.81 26.24 21.53
CA ASN A 22 -25.30 27.63 21.67
C ASN A 22 -26.82 27.68 21.85
N PHE A 23 -27.56 26.83 21.13
CA PHE A 23 -29.01 26.72 21.31
C PHE A 23 -29.37 26.25 22.74
N SER A 24 -28.68 25.22 23.23
CA SER A 24 -28.84 24.74 24.61
C SER A 24 -28.57 25.84 25.63
N PHE A 25 -27.55 26.67 25.42
CA PHE A 25 -27.24 27.81 26.30
C PHE A 25 -28.40 28.81 26.32
N VAL A 26 -28.99 29.16 25.17
CA VAL A 26 -30.13 30.07 25.08
C VAL A 26 -31.34 29.50 25.84
N VAL A 27 -31.66 28.23 25.62
CA VAL A 27 -32.77 27.55 26.29
C VAL A 27 -32.58 27.57 27.81
N VAL A 28 -31.42 27.15 28.30
CA VAL A 28 -31.11 27.15 29.74
C VAL A 28 -31.20 28.54 30.34
N THR A 29 -30.72 29.57 29.63
CA THR A 29 -30.73 30.94 30.11
C THR A 29 -32.15 31.50 30.17
N VAL A 30 -32.96 31.28 29.13
CA VAL A 30 -34.36 31.80 29.08
C VAL A 30 -35.24 31.14 30.13
N PHE A 31 -35.24 29.80 30.18
CA PHE A 31 -36.05 29.08 31.19
C PHE A 31 -35.52 29.29 32.61
N GLY A 32 -34.19 29.36 32.77
CA GLY A 32 -33.54 29.66 34.04
C GLY A 32 -33.94 31.05 34.58
N ALA A 33 -33.95 32.07 33.70
CA ALA A 33 -34.39 33.41 34.07
C ALA A 33 -35.88 33.43 34.47
N TYR A 34 -36.74 32.73 33.74
CA TYR A 34 -38.15 32.59 34.08
C TYR A 34 -38.32 31.97 35.45
N PHE A 35 -37.69 30.84 35.75
CA PHE A 35 -37.80 30.18 37.07
C PHE A 35 -37.17 31.02 38.20
N ALA A 36 -36.15 31.82 37.90
CA ALA A 36 -35.58 32.73 38.91
C ALA A 36 -36.56 33.88 39.25
N LEU A 37 -37.30 34.41 38.26
CA LEU A 37 -38.30 35.43 38.47
C LEU A 37 -39.51 34.92 39.30
N GLU A 38 -39.88 33.66 39.10
CA GLU A 38 -40.89 32.97 39.91
C GLU A 38 -40.40 32.59 41.33
N GLY A 39 -39.09 32.84 41.61
CA GLY A 39 -38.49 32.54 42.90
C GLY A 39 -38.18 31.05 43.14
N TRP A 40 -38.28 30.21 42.15
CA TRP A 40 -38.01 28.77 42.26
C TRP A 40 -36.54 28.42 42.35
N ILE A 41 -35.68 29.21 41.68
CA ILE A 41 -34.23 29.02 41.67
C ILE A 41 -33.49 30.34 41.84
N THR A 42 -32.23 30.27 42.22
CA THR A 42 -31.36 31.46 42.31
C THR A 42 -30.55 31.65 41.02
N VAL A 43 -30.10 32.86 40.77
CA VAL A 43 -29.19 33.17 39.62
C VAL A 43 -27.93 32.32 39.64
N GLY A 44 -27.45 31.95 40.85
CA GLY A 44 -26.31 31.05 40.99
C GLY A 44 -26.54 29.65 40.40
N VAL A 45 -27.77 29.15 40.52
CA VAL A 45 -28.16 27.85 39.91
C VAL A 45 -28.11 27.91 38.39
N ILE A 46 -28.55 29.02 37.78
CA ILE A 46 -28.50 29.21 36.32
C ILE A 46 -27.04 29.18 35.85
N SER A 47 -26.16 29.90 36.54
CA SER A 47 -24.72 29.93 36.22
C SER A 47 -24.09 28.55 36.36
N ALA A 48 -24.37 27.84 37.47
CA ALA A 48 -23.87 26.48 37.68
C ALA A 48 -24.33 25.52 36.59
N PHE A 49 -25.64 25.55 36.26
CA PHE A 49 -26.22 24.67 35.24
C PHE A 49 -25.65 24.94 33.84
N THR A 50 -25.39 26.21 33.52
CA THR A 50 -24.74 26.62 32.27
C THR A 50 -23.33 26.03 32.16
N ILE A 51 -22.53 26.10 33.24
CA ILE A 51 -21.19 25.54 33.31
C ILE A 51 -21.24 24.02 33.14
N TYR A 52 -22.12 23.33 33.85
CA TYR A 52 -22.27 21.87 33.75
C TYR A 52 -22.75 21.43 32.37
N SER A 53 -23.67 22.15 31.75
CA SER A 53 -24.14 21.86 30.39
C SER A 53 -22.99 21.94 29.37
N LYS A 54 -22.13 22.95 29.47
CA LYS A 54 -20.92 23.06 28.61
C LYS A 54 -19.91 21.95 28.88
N GLN A 55 -19.70 21.62 30.16
CA GLN A 55 -18.78 20.53 30.54
C GLN A 55 -19.28 19.16 30.06
N PHE A 56 -20.61 18.95 30.02
CA PHE A 56 -21.17 17.70 29.52
C PHE A 56 -21.10 17.57 28.00
N THR A 57 -21.19 18.67 27.26
CA THR A 57 -21.10 18.68 25.81
C THR A 57 -19.69 18.30 25.31
N ARG A 58 -18.65 18.63 26.08
CA ARG A 58 -17.27 18.36 25.72
C ARG A 58 -16.95 16.87 25.54
N PRO A 59 -17.25 15.96 26.50
CA PRO A 59 -17.01 14.53 26.32
C PRO A 59 -17.76 13.93 25.13
N ILE A 60 -18.95 14.42 24.83
CA ILE A 60 -19.75 13.96 23.68
C ILE A 60 -19.01 14.28 22.36
N ASN A 61 -18.49 15.49 22.26
CA ASN A 61 -17.67 15.87 21.09
C ASN A 61 -16.38 15.05 20.97
N GLU A 62 -15.71 14.79 22.10
CA GLU A 62 -14.51 13.96 22.13
C GLU A 62 -14.81 12.52 21.71
N MET A 63 -15.92 11.94 22.13
CA MET A 63 -16.36 10.61 21.68
C MET A 63 -16.66 10.57 20.17
N ALA A 64 -17.33 11.59 19.65
CA ALA A 64 -17.60 11.68 18.20
C ALA A 64 -16.32 11.76 17.36
N GLN A 65 -15.30 12.50 17.84
CA GLN A 65 -13.99 12.58 17.19
C GLN A 65 -13.23 11.25 17.29
N LEU A 66 -13.27 10.58 18.43
CA LEU A 66 -12.64 9.26 18.62
C LEU A 66 -13.23 8.24 17.65
N TYR A 67 -14.53 8.25 17.43
CA TYR A 67 -15.17 7.35 16.46
C TYR A 67 -14.56 7.52 15.06
N GLY A 68 -14.41 8.74 14.58
CA GLY A 68 -13.78 9.02 13.29
C GLY A 68 -12.30 8.58 13.22
N GLN A 69 -11.55 8.70 14.32
CA GLN A 69 -10.18 8.21 14.40
C GLN A 69 -10.10 6.68 14.35
N VAL A 70 -11.03 5.98 15.01
CA VAL A 70 -11.12 4.51 14.98
C VAL A 70 -11.40 4.02 13.56
N GLU A 71 -12.35 4.64 12.85
CA GLU A 71 -12.61 4.27 11.44
C GLU A 71 -11.37 4.47 10.54
N THR A 72 -10.66 5.57 10.74
CA THR A 72 -9.43 5.84 9.99
C THR A 72 -8.33 4.83 10.31
N ALA A 73 -8.17 4.49 11.58
CA ALA A 73 -7.22 3.49 12.03
C ALA A 73 -7.56 2.09 11.49
N LEU A 74 -8.85 1.73 11.46
CA LEU A 74 -9.33 0.46 10.93
C LEU A 74 -9.05 0.35 9.43
N ALA A 75 -9.35 1.39 8.66
CA ALA A 75 -9.05 1.42 7.23
C ALA A 75 -7.53 1.36 6.94
N GLY A 76 -6.71 1.96 7.81
CA GLY A 76 -5.25 1.84 7.76
C GLY A 76 -4.77 0.43 8.06
N ALA A 77 -5.32 -0.18 9.11
CA ALA A 77 -5.01 -1.55 9.51
C ALA A 77 -5.38 -2.56 8.42
N GLU A 78 -6.55 -2.43 7.81
CA GLU A 78 -7.00 -3.28 6.70
C GLU A 78 -5.98 -3.30 5.55
N ARG A 79 -5.46 -2.14 5.17
CA ARG A 79 -4.42 -2.04 4.12
C ARG A 79 -3.10 -2.68 4.52
N ILE A 80 -2.70 -2.53 5.78
CA ILE A 80 -1.47 -3.12 6.30
C ILE A 80 -1.62 -4.64 6.33
N PHE A 81 -2.73 -5.16 6.84
CA PHE A 81 -2.97 -6.60 6.89
C PHE A 81 -3.12 -7.20 5.50
N ALA A 82 -3.74 -6.49 4.54
CA ALA A 82 -3.79 -6.95 3.15
C ALA A 82 -2.39 -7.19 2.55
N VAL A 83 -1.40 -6.37 2.94
CA VAL A 83 0.00 -6.58 2.50
C VAL A 83 0.68 -7.69 3.31
N LEU A 84 0.42 -7.78 4.62
CA LEU A 84 1.02 -8.80 5.49
C LEU A 84 0.49 -10.21 5.19
N ASP A 85 -0.79 -10.30 4.79
CA ASP A 85 -1.45 -11.56 4.45
C ASP A 85 -1.14 -12.01 3.02
N GLU A 86 -0.45 -11.17 2.21
CA GLU A 86 -0.02 -11.55 0.87
C GLU A 86 0.94 -12.72 0.95
N GLN A 87 0.65 -13.74 0.18
CA GLN A 87 1.49 -14.94 0.16
C GLN A 87 2.86 -14.59 -0.43
N GLY A 88 3.89 -14.84 0.38
CA GLY A 88 5.27 -14.71 -0.08
C GLY A 88 5.55 -15.62 -1.29
N GLU A 89 6.53 -15.23 -2.09
CA GLU A 89 6.96 -16.03 -3.25
C GLU A 89 7.37 -17.44 -2.80
N ARG A 90 6.85 -18.45 -3.50
CA ARG A 90 7.22 -19.84 -3.24
C ARG A 90 8.70 -20.06 -3.51
N GLN A 91 9.44 -20.49 -2.54
CA GLN A 91 10.87 -20.84 -2.62
C GLN A 91 11.08 -22.32 -2.93
N GLU A 92 10.13 -22.95 -3.62
CA GLU A 92 10.20 -24.36 -3.99
C GLU A 92 11.16 -24.53 -5.17
N GLY A 93 11.97 -25.59 -5.12
CA GLY A 93 12.93 -25.94 -6.17
C GLY A 93 14.27 -26.37 -5.58
N ARG A 94 15.18 -26.72 -6.47
CA ARG A 94 16.55 -27.10 -6.11
C ARG A 94 17.40 -25.87 -5.87
N GLU A 95 18.40 -25.98 -5.02
CA GLU A 95 19.50 -25.01 -5.00
C GLU A 95 20.27 -25.05 -6.31
N VAL A 96 20.66 -23.87 -6.80
CA VAL A 96 21.56 -23.83 -7.97
C VAL A 96 22.94 -24.30 -7.56
N PRO A 97 23.66 -25.08 -8.41
CA PRO A 97 25.02 -25.49 -8.12
C PRO A 97 25.94 -24.29 -7.85
N GLU A 98 26.89 -24.44 -6.91
CA GLU A 98 27.84 -23.39 -6.57
C GLU A 98 28.68 -22.93 -7.77
N THR A 99 28.89 -23.80 -8.73
CA THR A 99 29.65 -23.50 -9.96
C THR A 99 28.71 -23.61 -11.16
N VAL A 100 28.44 -22.47 -11.80
CA VAL A 100 27.72 -22.38 -13.06
C VAL A 100 28.63 -21.83 -14.14
N LYS A 101 28.53 -22.36 -15.36
CA LYS A 101 29.26 -21.85 -16.53
C LYS A 101 28.64 -20.54 -17.04
N GLY A 102 27.34 -20.37 -16.85
CA GLY A 102 26.60 -19.19 -17.26
C GLY A 102 26.16 -19.22 -18.73
N GLU A 103 25.96 -20.41 -19.31
CA GLU A 103 25.30 -20.55 -20.61
C GLU A 103 23.80 -20.34 -20.42
N ILE A 104 23.20 -19.42 -21.18
CA ILE A 104 21.77 -19.09 -21.10
C ILE A 104 21.13 -19.40 -22.46
N GLU A 105 19.97 -20.07 -22.42
CA GLU A 105 19.21 -20.36 -23.63
C GLU A 105 17.73 -20.11 -23.44
N PHE A 106 17.16 -19.28 -24.29
CA PHE A 106 15.71 -19.06 -24.42
C PHE A 106 15.22 -19.93 -25.57
N CYS A 107 14.25 -20.79 -25.31
CA CYS A 107 13.70 -21.71 -26.28
C CYS A 107 12.21 -21.42 -26.47
N HIS A 108 11.83 -20.82 -27.59
CA HIS A 108 10.45 -20.54 -27.98
C HIS A 108 9.64 -19.89 -26.86
N VAL A 109 10.20 -18.87 -26.21
CA VAL A 109 9.62 -18.21 -25.05
C VAL A 109 8.49 -17.29 -25.50
N ASN A 110 7.33 -17.46 -24.86
CA ASN A 110 6.19 -16.58 -24.99
C ASN A 110 5.84 -15.99 -23.63
N PHE A 111 5.48 -14.71 -23.59
CA PHE A 111 5.11 -14.05 -22.35
C PHE A 111 4.20 -12.84 -22.55
N SER A 112 3.23 -12.71 -21.64
CA SER A 112 2.27 -11.60 -21.55
C SER A 112 2.11 -11.15 -20.11
N TYR A 113 2.17 -9.83 -19.82
CA TYR A 113 1.81 -9.31 -18.50
C TYR A 113 0.30 -9.38 -18.23
N VAL A 114 -0.48 -9.26 -19.30
CA VAL A 114 -1.93 -9.42 -19.31
C VAL A 114 -2.31 -10.30 -20.51
N PRO A 115 -3.29 -11.18 -20.39
CA PRO A 115 -3.60 -12.18 -21.43
C PRO A 115 -3.83 -11.60 -22.84
N GLU A 116 -4.36 -10.36 -22.90
CA GLU A 116 -4.73 -9.69 -24.14
C GLU A 116 -3.55 -9.05 -24.88
N LYS A 117 -2.40 -8.91 -24.23
CA LYS A 117 -1.25 -8.20 -24.80
C LYS A 117 0.04 -9.00 -24.68
N ARG A 118 0.38 -9.73 -25.75
CA ARG A 118 1.65 -10.42 -25.83
C ARG A 118 2.83 -9.43 -25.92
N VAL A 119 3.85 -9.66 -25.11
CA VAL A 119 5.05 -8.81 -25.04
C VAL A 119 6.25 -9.53 -25.63
N ILE A 120 6.39 -10.82 -25.40
CA ILE A 120 7.40 -11.69 -25.99
C ILE A 120 6.69 -12.78 -26.79
N ASP A 121 7.05 -12.94 -28.06
CA ASP A 121 6.43 -13.88 -28.99
C ASP A 121 7.51 -14.72 -29.65
N ASP A 122 7.48 -16.02 -29.39
CA ASP A 122 8.37 -17.05 -29.94
C ASP A 122 9.88 -16.68 -29.88
N PHE A 123 10.28 -16.11 -28.75
CA PHE A 123 11.67 -15.64 -28.59
C PHE A 123 12.62 -16.81 -28.33
N SER A 124 13.63 -16.92 -29.18
CA SER A 124 14.71 -17.91 -29.04
C SER A 124 16.06 -17.23 -29.15
N LEU A 125 16.95 -17.49 -28.18
CA LEU A 125 18.31 -16.93 -28.13
C LEU A 125 19.21 -17.85 -27.31
N LYS A 126 20.40 -18.16 -27.86
CA LYS A 126 21.43 -18.90 -27.14
C LYS A 126 22.64 -18.01 -26.89
N ILE A 127 23.08 -17.95 -25.62
CA ILE A 127 24.19 -17.14 -25.14
C ILE A 127 25.20 -18.08 -24.50
N GLY A 128 26.35 -18.28 -25.14
CA GLY A 128 27.44 -19.11 -24.58
C GLY A 128 28.04 -18.48 -23.33
N ALA A 129 28.64 -19.31 -22.50
CA ALA A 129 29.33 -18.91 -21.26
C ALA A 129 30.36 -17.79 -21.53
N GLY A 130 30.37 -16.77 -20.65
CA GLY A 130 31.29 -15.64 -20.70
C GLY A 130 31.07 -14.66 -21.87
N ARG A 131 30.01 -14.81 -22.65
CA ARG A 131 29.71 -13.89 -23.75
C ARG A 131 28.96 -12.64 -23.25
N LYS A 132 29.26 -11.51 -23.86
CA LYS A 132 28.54 -10.25 -23.72
C LYS A 132 27.59 -10.07 -24.88
N ILE A 133 26.37 -9.76 -24.63
CA ILE A 133 25.35 -9.45 -25.63
C ILE A 133 24.70 -8.09 -25.36
N ALA A 134 24.22 -7.46 -26.43
CA ALA A 134 23.40 -6.26 -26.32
C ALA A 134 22.01 -6.52 -26.89
N LEU A 135 20.97 -6.24 -26.09
CA LEU A 135 19.58 -6.26 -26.54
C LEU A 135 19.23 -4.86 -27.06
N VAL A 136 18.96 -4.75 -28.35
CA VAL A 136 18.63 -3.48 -29.03
C VAL A 136 17.19 -3.52 -29.50
N GLY A 137 16.51 -2.40 -29.42
CA GLY A 137 15.13 -2.26 -29.88
C GLY A 137 14.47 -0.99 -29.35
N ALA A 138 13.31 -0.62 -29.90
CA ALA A 138 12.52 0.52 -29.46
C ALA A 138 12.07 0.39 -28.00
N THR A 139 11.66 1.50 -27.37
CA THR A 139 11.05 1.48 -26.06
C THR A 139 9.78 0.62 -26.11
N GLY A 140 9.61 -0.28 -25.13
CA GLY A 140 8.47 -1.20 -25.10
C GLY A 140 8.65 -2.49 -25.91
N SER A 141 9.81 -2.74 -26.54
CA SER A 141 10.08 -3.98 -27.29
C SER A 141 10.40 -5.21 -26.43
N GLY A 142 10.22 -5.16 -25.12
CA GLY A 142 10.41 -6.31 -24.23
C GLY A 142 11.83 -6.54 -23.70
N LYS A 143 12.79 -5.62 -23.91
CA LYS A 143 14.18 -5.79 -23.44
C LYS A 143 14.29 -6.03 -21.94
N THR A 144 13.64 -5.18 -21.15
CA THR A 144 13.56 -5.32 -19.67
C THR A 144 12.79 -6.56 -19.26
N THR A 145 11.78 -6.94 -20.05
CA THR A 145 11.00 -8.16 -19.82
C THR A 145 11.87 -9.41 -19.92
N ILE A 146 12.78 -9.50 -20.90
CA ILE A 146 13.71 -10.62 -21.04
C ILE A 146 14.57 -10.78 -19.79
N VAL A 147 15.09 -9.66 -19.24
CA VAL A 147 15.88 -9.67 -18.00
C VAL A 147 15.01 -10.14 -16.82
N ASN A 148 13.79 -9.62 -16.71
CA ASN A 148 12.86 -10.00 -15.64
C ASN A 148 12.48 -11.48 -15.69
N LEU A 149 12.32 -12.04 -16.89
CA LEU A 149 12.03 -13.46 -17.07
C LEU A 149 13.26 -14.33 -16.70
N LEU A 150 14.47 -13.90 -17.00
CA LEU A 150 15.68 -14.58 -16.58
C LEU A 150 15.83 -14.62 -15.06
N MET A 151 15.45 -13.51 -14.37
CA MET A 151 15.43 -13.42 -12.91
C MET A 151 14.24 -14.17 -12.29
N ARG A 152 13.37 -14.73 -13.13
CA ARG A 152 12.14 -15.40 -12.72
C ARG A 152 11.27 -14.53 -11.80
N PHE A 153 11.15 -13.22 -12.14
CA PHE A 153 10.16 -12.34 -11.50
C PHE A 153 8.76 -12.61 -12.04
N TYR A 154 8.66 -13.22 -13.22
CA TYR A 154 7.42 -13.66 -13.85
C TYR A 154 7.63 -15.04 -14.43
N GLU A 155 6.57 -15.85 -14.42
CA GLU A 155 6.56 -17.14 -15.12
C GLU A 155 6.23 -16.94 -16.60
N ILE A 156 6.87 -17.69 -17.47
CA ILE A 156 6.59 -17.65 -18.92
C ILE A 156 5.30 -18.39 -19.26
N ASP A 157 4.60 -17.92 -20.29
CA ASP A 157 3.36 -18.56 -20.78
C ASP A 157 3.67 -19.88 -21.52
N ALA A 158 4.74 -19.90 -22.33
CA ALA A 158 5.20 -21.07 -23.06
C ALA A 158 6.69 -21.01 -23.32
N GLY A 159 7.29 -22.15 -23.67
CA GLY A 159 8.72 -22.29 -23.92
C GLY A 159 9.51 -22.69 -22.69
N LYS A 160 10.82 -22.44 -22.73
CA LYS A 160 11.75 -22.73 -21.63
C LYS A 160 12.88 -21.70 -21.61
N ILE A 161 13.40 -21.43 -20.41
CA ILE A 161 14.65 -20.69 -20.23
C ILE A 161 15.61 -21.63 -19.50
N LEU A 162 16.77 -21.86 -20.10
CA LEU A 162 17.76 -22.79 -19.57
C LEU A 162 18.99 -22.03 -19.06
N LEU A 163 19.49 -22.46 -17.91
CA LEU A 163 20.81 -22.09 -17.37
C LEU A 163 21.66 -23.35 -17.35
N ASP A 164 22.76 -23.35 -18.10
CA ASP A 164 23.66 -24.53 -18.27
C ASP A 164 22.88 -25.80 -18.67
N GLY A 165 21.86 -25.66 -19.53
CA GLY A 165 21.02 -26.75 -20.03
C GLY A 165 19.89 -27.18 -19.08
N GLN A 166 19.77 -26.60 -17.89
CA GLN A 166 18.70 -26.89 -16.93
C GLN A 166 17.63 -25.79 -16.95
N ASP A 167 16.36 -26.18 -16.94
CA ASP A 167 15.26 -25.22 -16.89
C ASP A 167 15.27 -24.45 -15.56
N ILE A 168 15.28 -23.12 -15.64
CA ILE A 168 15.33 -22.24 -14.46
C ILE A 168 14.14 -22.43 -13.50
N ARG A 169 13.03 -22.99 -13.98
CA ARG A 169 11.85 -23.32 -13.14
C ARG A 169 12.12 -24.45 -12.15
N THR A 170 13.16 -25.23 -12.38
CA THR A 170 13.57 -26.31 -11.45
C THR A 170 14.32 -25.79 -10.22
N TYR A 171 14.82 -24.57 -10.28
CA TYR A 171 15.56 -23.94 -9.21
C TYR A 171 14.66 -23.10 -8.28
N ALA A 172 15.01 -23.01 -7.01
CA ALA A 172 14.41 -22.05 -6.10
C ALA A 172 14.71 -20.61 -6.55
N PRO A 173 13.71 -19.72 -6.66
CA PRO A 173 13.93 -18.35 -7.16
C PRO A 173 15.00 -17.58 -6.41
N GLY A 174 15.06 -17.71 -5.08
CA GLY A 174 16.06 -17.07 -4.25
C GLY A 174 17.49 -17.55 -4.54
N SER A 175 17.64 -18.85 -4.85
CA SER A 175 18.94 -19.44 -5.24
C SER A 175 19.39 -18.94 -6.64
N LEU A 176 18.46 -18.93 -7.60
CA LEU A 176 18.73 -18.44 -8.95
C LEU A 176 19.19 -16.97 -8.93
N ARG A 177 18.50 -16.11 -8.19
CA ARG A 177 18.79 -14.67 -8.11
C ARG A 177 20.13 -14.36 -7.44
N LYS A 178 20.65 -15.20 -6.56
CA LYS A 178 21.99 -15.04 -5.98
C LYS A 178 23.11 -15.11 -7.03
N LEU A 179 22.88 -15.77 -8.17
CA LEU A 179 23.84 -15.89 -9.25
C LEU A 179 23.84 -14.69 -10.19
N VAL A 180 22.79 -13.87 -10.18
CA VAL A 180 22.60 -12.82 -11.18
C VAL A 180 22.70 -11.46 -10.51
N GLY A 181 23.67 -10.67 -10.89
CA GLY A 181 23.75 -9.24 -10.54
C GLY A 181 22.93 -8.40 -11.51
N ILE A 182 22.03 -7.58 -11.01
CA ILE A 182 21.27 -6.62 -11.80
C ILE A 182 21.71 -5.19 -11.50
N VAL A 183 21.90 -4.39 -12.53
CA VAL A 183 22.09 -2.94 -12.42
C VAL A 183 20.84 -2.27 -12.98
N LEU A 184 20.09 -1.59 -12.12
CA LEU A 184 18.88 -0.88 -12.50
C LEU A 184 19.21 0.41 -13.26
N GLN A 185 18.31 0.82 -14.16
CA GLN A 185 18.43 2.08 -14.90
C GLN A 185 18.35 3.27 -13.97
N ASP A 186 17.42 3.24 -12.99
CA ASP A 186 17.26 4.25 -11.95
C ASP A 186 17.83 3.69 -10.64
N THR A 187 19.06 4.04 -10.34
CA THR A 187 19.73 3.59 -9.11
C THR A 187 19.33 4.49 -7.94
N VAL A 188 18.70 3.91 -6.94
CA VAL A 188 18.39 4.58 -5.67
C VAL A 188 19.57 4.37 -4.72
N LEU A 189 20.17 5.47 -4.30
CA LEU A 189 21.22 5.46 -3.28
C LEU A 189 20.62 5.83 -1.92
N PHE A 190 20.90 5.02 -0.91
CA PHE A 190 20.60 5.38 0.47
C PHE A 190 21.67 6.34 0.98
N SER A 191 21.27 7.26 1.86
CA SER A 191 22.20 8.22 2.49
C SER A 191 23.03 7.52 3.57
N ASP A 192 24.01 6.73 3.13
CA ASP A 192 24.92 6.00 4.01
C ASP A 192 26.32 5.91 3.35
N THR A 193 27.32 5.46 4.10
CA THR A 193 28.68 5.28 3.59
C THR A 193 28.73 4.08 2.64
N VAL A 194 29.50 4.20 1.54
CA VAL A 194 29.72 3.11 0.56
C VAL A 194 30.67 2.04 1.12
N ARG A 195 31.23 2.24 2.31
CA ARG A 195 32.13 1.29 2.98
C ARG A 195 31.39 0.61 4.14
N TYR A 196 31.32 -0.69 4.07
CA TYR A 196 31.20 -1.58 5.20
C TYR A 196 32.56 -1.94 5.73
#